data_280e45341026357fd2fc27965e0c465c
#
_entry.id   280e45341026357fd2fc27965e0c465c
#
_cell.length_a   1.000
_cell.length_b   1.000
_cell.length_c   1.000
_cell.angle_alpha   90.00
_cell.angle_beta   90.00
_cell.angle_gamma   90.00
#
_symmetry.space_group_name_H-M   'P 1'
#
loop_
_entity.id
_entity.type
_entity.pdbx_description
1 polymer ?
#
loop_
_entity_poly.entity_id
_entity_poly.type
_entity_poly.pdbx_seq_one_letter_code
_entity_poly.pdbx_strand_id
1 'polypeptide(L)'
;AVISMDSRSNEAETLFRTAIVALEGIPGDQVEGISPLYHVSHLHGSDAMSAVMQMTCRMDAKALIATLGSVEESLNGDVDLDLVDMPGTVCDEPDCRVPWPSARTHASVLAPWMDMDPQARLGGDPVSYLLAMAPDVDRVGLLSDTWIVGSTE
;
A
#
# COMPACT_ATOMS: atom_id res chain seq x y z
N ALA A 1 7.41 -4.21 7.28
CA ALA A 1 7.12 -4.09 5.84
C ALA A 1 6.05 -3.04 5.61
N VAL A 2 6.20 -2.30 4.54
CA VAL A 2 5.23 -1.31 4.08
C VAL A 2 4.61 -1.86 2.80
N ILE A 3 3.28 -1.98 2.80
CA ILE A 3 2.54 -2.59 1.69
C ILE A 3 1.52 -1.56 1.18
N SER A 4 1.50 -1.33 -0.13
CA SER A 4 0.50 -0.46 -0.74
C SER A 4 -0.66 -1.30 -1.26
N MET A 5 -1.86 -0.73 -1.17
CA MET A 5 -3.09 -1.34 -1.66
C MET A 5 -3.74 -0.38 -2.64
N ASP A 6 -4.19 -0.90 -3.77
CA ASP A 6 -4.79 -0.09 -4.83
C ASP A 6 -5.92 -0.88 -5.47
N SER A 7 -7.03 -0.24 -5.76
CA SER A 7 -8.16 -0.89 -6.42
C SER A 7 -9.01 0.12 -7.19
N ARG A 8 -9.48 -0.29 -8.35
CA ARG A 8 -10.45 0.48 -9.14
C ARG A 8 -11.87 -0.01 -8.95
N SER A 9 -12.05 -1.02 -8.11
CA SER A 9 -13.37 -1.56 -7.81
C SER A 9 -14.19 -0.56 -6.99
N ASN A 10 -15.49 -0.55 -7.19
CA ASN A 10 -16.37 0.25 -6.34
C ASN A 10 -16.52 -0.37 -4.94
N GLU A 11 -15.94 -1.55 -4.71
CA GLU A 11 -15.90 -2.21 -3.40
C GLU A 11 -14.49 -2.20 -2.82
N ALA A 12 -13.68 -1.22 -3.20
CA ALA A 12 -12.27 -1.16 -2.80
C ALA A 12 -12.08 -1.22 -1.28
N GLU A 13 -12.90 -0.49 -0.51
CA GLU A 13 -12.80 -0.53 0.95
C GLU A 13 -12.94 -1.95 1.50
N THR A 14 -13.95 -2.67 1.05
CA THR A 14 -14.21 -4.03 1.48
C THR A 14 -13.06 -4.95 1.07
N LEU A 15 -12.57 -4.78 -0.15
CA LEU A 15 -11.45 -5.58 -0.66
C LEU A 15 -10.18 -5.33 0.16
N PHE A 16 -9.91 -4.09 0.50
CA PHE A 16 -8.75 -3.75 1.33
C PHE A 16 -8.86 -4.37 2.72
N ARG A 17 -10.03 -4.28 3.35
CA ARG A 17 -10.24 -4.89 4.66
C ARG A 17 -10.08 -6.41 4.60
N THR A 18 -10.57 -7.04 3.55
CA THR A 18 -10.42 -8.49 3.35
C THR A 18 -8.94 -8.86 3.20
N ALA A 19 -8.19 -8.08 2.42
CA ALA A 19 -6.76 -8.32 2.25
C ALA A 19 -6.01 -8.19 3.58
N ILE A 20 -6.33 -7.16 4.36
CA ILE A 20 -5.70 -6.92 5.66
C ILE A 20 -5.96 -8.10 6.61
N VAL A 21 -7.20 -8.57 6.65
CA VAL A 21 -7.57 -9.71 7.51
C VAL A 21 -6.82 -10.98 7.07
N ALA A 22 -6.71 -11.20 5.76
CA ALA A 22 -5.98 -12.36 5.24
C ALA A 22 -4.51 -12.32 5.65
N LEU A 23 -3.89 -11.15 5.55
CA LEU A 23 -2.47 -11.00 5.90
C LEU A 23 -2.27 -11.12 7.41
N GLU A 24 -3.14 -10.51 8.20
CA GLU A 24 -3.04 -10.56 9.66
C GLU A 24 -3.25 -11.98 10.20
N GLY A 25 -3.99 -12.80 9.48
CA GLY A 25 -4.23 -14.18 9.87
C GLY A 25 -3.05 -15.12 9.70
N ILE A 26 -1.98 -14.68 9.04
CA ILE A 26 -0.79 -15.52 8.84
C ILE A 26 0.02 -15.54 10.13
N PRO A 27 0.40 -16.72 10.64
CA PRO A 27 1.18 -16.82 11.87
C PRO A 27 2.48 -16.00 11.80
N GLY A 28 2.71 -15.19 12.81
CA GLY A 28 3.88 -14.32 12.87
C GLY A 28 3.68 -12.94 12.28
N ASP A 29 2.56 -12.71 11.59
CA ASP A 29 2.25 -11.39 11.03
C ASP A 29 1.50 -10.55 12.06
N GLN A 30 1.84 -9.27 12.10
CA GLN A 30 1.15 -8.31 12.96
C GLN A 30 1.04 -6.98 12.23
N VAL A 31 -0.19 -6.49 12.09
CA VAL A 31 -0.44 -5.19 11.49
C VAL A 31 -0.07 -4.10 12.50
N GLU A 32 0.82 -3.20 12.10
CA GLU A 32 1.33 -2.14 12.97
C GLU A 32 0.64 -0.80 12.72
N GLY A 33 0.15 -0.59 11.49
CA GLY A 33 -0.52 0.64 11.14
C GLY A 33 -1.23 0.53 9.80
N ILE A 34 -2.28 1.32 9.65
CA ILE A 34 -3.05 1.39 8.41
C ILE A 34 -3.32 2.87 8.14
N SER A 35 -3.05 3.30 6.91
CA SER A 35 -3.24 4.69 6.54
C SER A 35 -4.71 5.03 6.35
N PRO A 36 -5.04 6.32 6.31
CA PRO A 36 -6.32 6.74 5.76
C PRO A 36 -6.51 6.28 4.33
N LEU A 37 -7.76 6.27 3.86
CA LEU A 37 -8.11 5.89 2.50
C LEU A 37 -8.01 7.11 1.59
N TYR A 38 -7.37 6.94 0.44
CA TYR A 38 -7.18 8.01 -0.52
C TYR A 38 -7.89 7.71 -1.83
N HIS A 39 -8.35 8.77 -2.47
CA HIS A 39 -8.94 8.73 -3.80
C HIS A 39 -7.88 9.12 -4.81
N VAL A 40 -7.80 8.37 -5.89
CA VAL A 40 -6.84 8.60 -6.97
C VAL A 40 -7.60 8.81 -8.26
N SER A 41 -7.49 10.02 -8.82
CA SER A 41 -8.14 10.36 -10.09
C SER A 41 -7.25 9.96 -11.26
N HIS A 42 -7.85 9.39 -12.28
CA HIS A 42 -7.15 9.04 -13.51
C HIS A 42 -7.73 9.82 -14.69
N LEU A 43 -6.85 10.30 -15.57
CA LEU A 43 -7.29 11.00 -16.78
C LEU A 43 -8.07 10.07 -17.71
N HIS A 44 -7.63 8.82 -17.75
CA HIS A 44 -8.24 7.81 -18.60
C HIS A 44 -8.56 6.58 -17.75
N GLY A 45 -9.79 6.12 -17.84
CA GLY A 45 -10.24 4.97 -17.09
C GLY A 45 -10.87 5.34 -15.77
N SER A 46 -11.16 4.34 -14.98
CA SER A 46 -11.82 4.50 -13.68
C SER A 46 -10.88 5.09 -12.65
N ASP A 47 -11.45 5.88 -11.74
CA ASP A 47 -10.72 6.33 -10.57
C ASP A 47 -10.42 5.14 -9.67
N ALA A 48 -9.41 5.30 -8.83
CA ALA A 48 -8.98 4.25 -7.91
C ALA A 48 -9.03 4.75 -6.48
N MET A 49 -8.92 3.82 -5.56
CA MET A 49 -8.68 4.10 -4.15
C MET A 49 -7.36 3.47 -3.75
N SER A 50 -6.67 4.08 -2.82
CA SER A 50 -5.40 3.56 -2.32
C SER A 50 -5.27 3.74 -0.83
N ALA A 51 -4.49 2.85 -0.22
CA ALA A 51 -4.12 2.93 1.18
C ALA A 51 -2.79 2.20 1.35
N VAL A 52 -2.14 2.43 2.48
CA VAL A 52 -0.87 1.80 2.81
C VAL A 52 -1.00 1.19 4.19
N MET A 53 -0.40 0.01 4.37
CA MET A 53 -0.34 -0.61 5.69
C MET A 53 1.11 -0.92 6.05
N GLN A 54 1.36 -0.99 7.34
CA GLN A 54 2.64 -1.38 7.88
C GLN A 54 2.45 -2.65 8.69
N MET A 55 3.33 -3.62 8.45
CA MET A 55 3.17 -4.96 9.05
C MET A 55 4.53 -5.52 9.42
N THR A 56 4.57 -6.21 10.56
CA THR A 56 5.70 -7.06 10.94
C THR A 56 5.38 -8.47 10.49
N CYS A 57 6.35 -9.16 9.88
CA CYS A 57 6.17 -10.55 9.46
C CYS A 57 7.49 -11.31 9.61
N ARG A 58 7.39 -12.64 9.56
CA ARG A 58 8.56 -13.52 9.65
C ARG A 58 9.09 -13.93 8.29
N MET A 59 8.36 -13.61 7.24
CA MET A 59 8.75 -13.96 5.86
C MET A 59 9.85 -13.01 5.38
N ASP A 60 10.72 -13.52 4.50
CA ASP A 60 11.62 -12.64 3.75
C ASP A 60 10.82 -11.93 2.64
N ALA A 61 11.48 -11.03 1.93
CA ALA A 61 10.81 -10.21 0.92
C ALA A 61 10.18 -11.06 -0.19
N LYS A 62 10.90 -12.06 -0.69
CA LYS A 62 10.38 -12.89 -1.78
C LYS A 62 9.15 -13.69 -1.36
N ALA A 63 9.19 -14.25 -0.16
CA ALA A 63 8.06 -15.01 0.37
C ALA A 63 6.86 -14.10 0.60
N LEU A 64 7.08 -12.88 1.09
CA LEU A 64 6.00 -11.93 1.31
C LEU A 64 5.39 -11.51 -0.02
N ILE A 65 6.21 -11.21 -1.04
CA ILE A 65 5.70 -10.85 -2.37
C ILE A 65 4.84 -11.98 -2.94
N ALA A 66 5.29 -13.23 -2.81
CA ALA A 66 4.51 -14.38 -3.28
C ALA A 66 3.19 -14.49 -2.52
N THR A 67 3.19 -14.21 -1.22
CA THR A 67 1.98 -14.22 -0.40
C THR A 67 1.02 -13.13 -0.84
N LEU A 68 1.53 -11.93 -1.12
CA LEU A 68 0.70 -10.83 -1.62
C LEU A 68 0.04 -11.23 -2.95
N GLY A 69 0.77 -11.89 -3.84
CA GLY A 69 0.22 -12.40 -5.08
C GLY A 69 -0.89 -13.41 -4.88
N SER A 70 -0.76 -14.28 -3.87
CA SER A 70 -1.80 -15.24 -3.54
C SER A 70 -3.06 -14.56 -3.03
N VAL A 71 -2.91 -13.52 -2.22
CA VAL A 71 -4.06 -12.75 -1.72
C VAL A 71 -4.74 -12.04 -2.89
N GLU A 72 -3.97 -11.43 -3.79
CA GLU A 72 -4.53 -10.81 -4.99
C GLU A 72 -5.39 -11.80 -5.79
N GLU A 73 -4.87 -13.00 -6.00
CA GLU A 73 -5.60 -14.05 -6.72
C GLU A 73 -6.90 -14.41 -6.02
N SER A 74 -6.87 -14.51 -4.70
CA SER A 74 -8.05 -14.86 -3.91
C SER A 74 -9.14 -13.79 -4.00
N LEU A 75 -8.77 -12.57 -4.40
CA LEU A 75 -9.68 -11.44 -4.57
C LEU A 75 -9.95 -11.15 -6.05
N ASN A 76 -9.72 -12.15 -6.90
CA ASN A 76 -10.01 -12.11 -8.34
C ASN A 76 -9.23 -11.03 -9.10
N GLY A 77 -8.09 -10.61 -8.57
CA GLY A 77 -7.28 -9.58 -9.20
C GLY A 77 -7.85 -8.16 -9.10
N ASP A 78 -8.86 -7.97 -8.26
CA ASP A 78 -9.50 -6.65 -8.11
C ASP A 78 -8.73 -5.72 -7.18
N VAL A 79 -7.67 -6.20 -6.56
CA VAL A 79 -6.80 -5.44 -5.66
C VAL A 79 -5.35 -5.67 -6.07
N ASP A 80 -4.57 -4.59 -6.11
CA ASP A 80 -3.12 -4.68 -6.27
C ASP A 80 -2.46 -4.50 -4.90
N LEU A 81 -1.60 -5.41 -4.54
CA LEU A 81 -0.84 -5.38 -3.28
C LEU A 81 0.64 -5.39 -3.61
N ASP A 82 1.35 -4.34 -3.22
CA ASP A 82 2.77 -4.19 -3.54
C ASP A 82 3.59 -4.00 -2.29
N LEU A 83 4.70 -4.73 -2.21
CA LEU A 83 5.68 -4.53 -1.15
C LEU A 83 6.52 -3.30 -1.49
N VAL A 84 6.30 -2.22 -0.75
CA VAL A 84 6.97 -0.94 -1.00
C VAL A 84 8.34 -0.90 -0.35
N ASP A 85 8.43 -1.34 0.90
CA ASP A 85 9.67 -1.27 1.65
C ASP A 85 9.67 -2.32 2.76
N MET A 86 10.85 -2.83 3.05
CA MET A 86 11.05 -3.75 4.17
C MET A 86 12.36 -3.35 4.85
N PRO A 87 12.30 -2.78 6.06
CA PRO A 87 13.50 -2.30 6.74
C PRO A 87 14.58 -3.38 6.85
N GLY A 88 15.80 -3.00 6.52
CA GLY A 88 16.93 -3.93 6.57
C GLY A 88 17.07 -4.82 5.35
N THR A 89 16.16 -4.71 4.38
CA THR A 89 16.18 -5.55 3.18
C THR A 89 16.35 -4.68 1.95
N VAL A 90 17.32 -5.06 1.11
CA VAL A 90 17.50 -4.47 -0.22
C VAL A 90 17.61 -5.62 -1.19
N CYS A 91 16.77 -5.59 -2.21
CA CYS A 91 16.74 -6.65 -3.22
C CYS A 91 16.47 -6.03 -4.58
N ASP A 92 17.23 -6.46 -5.59
CA ASP A 92 17.05 -5.96 -6.96
C ASP A 92 17.12 -7.16 -7.91
N GLU A 93 16.05 -7.94 -7.90
CA GLU A 93 15.90 -9.12 -8.74
C GLU A 93 14.56 -9.03 -9.46
N PRO A 94 14.38 -9.74 -10.58
CA PRO A 94 13.14 -9.65 -11.35
C PRO A 94 11.88 -9.96 -10.54
N ASP A 95 11.97 -10.83 -9.54
CA ASP A 95 10.84 -11.23 -8.70
C ASP A 95 10.85 -10.59 -7.32
N CYS A 96 11.77 -9.65 -7.08
CA CYS A 96 11.89 -9.00 -5.79
C CYS A 96 12.63 -7.68 -5.93
N ARG A 97 11.90 -6.57 -5.82
CA ARG A 97 12.51 -5.24 -5.86
C ARG A 97 12.07 -4.45 -4.64
N VAL A 98 12.99 -4.34 -3.69
CA VAL A 98 12.73 -3.66 -2.42
C VAL A 98 13.92 -2.76 -2.13
N PRO A 99 13.72 -1.47 -1.90
CA PRO A 99 12.45 -0.73 -2.00
C PRO A 99 11.89 -0.73 -3.42
N TRP A 100 10.55 -0.66 -3.51
CA TRP A 100 9.88 -0.67 -4.82
C TRP A 100 10.16 0.63 -5.57
N PRO A 101 10.86 0.57 -6.71
CA PRO A 101 11.32 1.80 -7.38
C PRO A 101 10.18 2.70 -7.86
N SER A 102 9.07 2.09 -8.31
CA SER A 102 7.93 2.86 -8.81
C SER A 102 7.29 3.74 -7.75
N ALA A 103 7.41 3.38 -6.47
CA ALA A 103 6.80 4.14 -5.40
C ALA A 103 7.31 5.58 -5.32
N ARG A 104 8.54 5.83 -5.77
CA ARG A 104 9.16 7.14 -5.67
C ARG A 104 8.42 8.23 -6.45
N THR A 105 7.63 7.86 -7.44
CA THR A 105 6.93 8.81 -8.31
C THR A 105 5.42 8.66 -8.27
N HIS A 106 4.89 7.89 -7.33
CA HIS A 106 3.46 7.62 -7.25
C HIS A 106 2.87 8.17 -5.96
N ALA A 107 2.16 9.30 -6.07
CA ALA A 107 1.50 9.91 -4.93
C ALA A 107 0.45 8.98 -4.32
N SER A 108 -0.10 8.05 -5.10
CA SER A 108 -1.05 7.06 -4.58
C SER A 108 -0.45 6.17 -3.50
N VAL A 109 0.87 6.03 -3.48
CA VAL A 109 1.60 5.32 -2.42
C VAL A 109 2.12 6.31 -1.38
N LEU A 110 2.72 7.38 -1.84
CA LEU A 110 3.43 8.33 -0.97
C LEU A 110 2.50 9.11 -0.05
N ALA A 111 1.33 9.52 -0.54
CA ALA A 111 0.41 10.33 0.26
C ALA A 111 -0.16 9.54 1.45
N PRO A 112 -0.74 8.35 1.25
CA PRO A 112 -1.22 7.58 2.41
C PRO A 112 -0.07 7.16 3.33
N TRP A 113 1.10 6.84 2.78
CA TRP A 113 2.26 6.45 3.59
C TRP A 113 2.69 7.60 4.51
N MET A 114 2.83 8.80 3.95
CA MET A 114 3.21 9.97 4.74
C MET A 114 2.17 10.29 5.82
N ASP A 115 0.89 10.11 5.48
CA ASP A 115 -0.19 10.37 6.44
C ASP A 115 -0.13 9.38 7.61
N MET A 116 0.23 8.13 7.33
CA MET A 116 0.38 7.11 8.36
C MET A 116 1.65 7.33 9.19
N ASP A 117 2.73 7.74 8.54
CA ASP A 117 4.04 7.92 9.17
C ASP A 117 4.76 9.14 8.58
N PRO A 118 4.61 10.31 9.20
CA PRO A 118 5.25 11.54 8.70
C PRO A 118 6.78 11.48 8.65
N GLN A 119 7.39 10.54 9.36
CA GLN A 119 8.84 10.39 9.38
C GLN A 119 9.35 9.35 8.39
N ALA A 120 8.47 8.80 7.57
CA ALA A 120 8.82 7.72 6.65
C ALA A 120 9.87 8.15 5.64
N ARG A 121 10.72 7.20 5.26
CA ARG A 121 11.76 7.40 4.25
C ARG A 121 11.71 6.25 3.25
N LEU A 122 11.98 6.56 2.01
CA LEU A 122 12.08 5.56 0.95
C LEU A 122 13.45 5.70 0.29
N GLY A 123 14.28 4.67 0.43
CA GLY A 123 15.62 4.70 -0.12
C GLY A 123 16.48 5.83 0.43
N GLY A 124 16.24 6.24 1.68
CA GLY A 124 16.99 7.32 2.32
C GLY A 124 16.38 8.70 2.13
N ASP A 125 15.40 8.86 1.24
CA ASP A 125 14.76 10.15 1.01
C ASP A 125 13.46 10.25 1.80
N PRO A 126 13.17 11.42 2.41
CA PRO A 126 11.89 11.58 3.11
C PRO A 126 10.72 11.41 2.16
N VAL A 127 9.72 10.66 2.58
CA VAL A 127 8.51 10.44 1.78
C VAL A 127 7.81 11.79 1.52
N SER A 128 7.83 12.70 2.49
CA SER A 128 7.26 14.04 2.32
C SER A 128 7.88 14.79 1.15
N TYR A 129 9.19 14.68 0.98
CA TYR A 129 9.90 15.30 -0.14
C TYR A 129 9.50 14.65 -1.47
N LEU A 130 9.48 13.32 -1.51
CA LEU A 130 9.11 12.58 -2.72
C LEU A 130 7.67 12.89 -3.13
N LEU A 131 6.77 13.00 -2.16
CA LEU A 131 5.38 13.35 -2.43
C LEU A 131 5.26 14.73 -3.05
N ALA A 132 5.97 15.72 -2.50
CA ALA A 132 5.93 17.07 -3.04
C ALA A 132 6.43 17.14 -4.47
N MET A 133 7.33 16.23 -4.85
CA MET A 133 7.91 16.18 -6.20
C MET A 133 7.18 15.23 -7.14
N ALA A 134 6.20 14.47 -6.65
CA ALA A 134 5.52 13.46 -7.47
C ALA A 134 4.68 14.13 -8.57
N PRO A 135 4.79 13.65 -9.82
CA PRO A 135 4.07 14.28 -10.94
C PRO A 135 2.55 14.15 -10.84
N ASP A 136 2.05 13.19 -10.05
CA ASP A 136 0.62 12.93 -9.90
C ASP A 136 0.07 13.39 -8.54
N VAL A 137 0.79 14.25 -7.83
CA VAL A 137 0.39 14.69 -6.49
C VAL A 137 -0.99 15.34 -6.47
N ASP A 138 -1.34 16.04 -7.55
CA ASP A 138 -2.63 16.75 -7.65
C ASP A 138 -3.81 15.82 -7.90
N ARG A 139 -3.57 14.55 -8.16
CA ARG A 139 -4.63 13.57 -8.46
C ARG A 139 -5.04 12.72 -7.27
N VAL A 140 -4.40 12.93 -6.12
CA VAL A 140 -4.60 12.11 -4.94
C VAL A 140 -5.17 13.00 -3.83
N GLY A 141 -6.26 12.55 -3.21
CA GLY A 141 -6.91 13.29 -2.14
C GLY A 141 -7.43 12.36 -1.06
N LEU A 142 -7.42 12.88 0.17
CA LEU A 142 -7.94 12.14 1.33
C LEU A 142 -9.43 11.88 1.15
N LEU A 143 -9.84 10.62 1.31
CA LEU A 143 -11.23 10.23 1.19
C LEU A 143 -11.85 9.92 2.54
N SER A 144 -11.16 9.15 3.38
CA SER A 144 -11.68 8.78 4.70
C SER A 144 -10.54 8.39 5.63
N ASP A 145 -10.53 8.94 6.84
CA ASP A 145 -9.56 8.56 7.85
C ASP A 145 -10.14 7.57 8.87
N THR A 146 -11.39 7.14 8.68
CA THR A 146 -12.06 6.21 9.58
C THR A 146 -12.53 4.94 8.88
N TRP A 147 -12.07 4.69 7.68
CA TRP A 147 -12.57 3.59 6.85
C TRP A 147 -12.32 2.21 7.45
N ILE A 148 -11.28 2.08 8.25
CA ILE A 148 -10.88 0.76 8.77
C ILE A 148 -11.85 0.26 9.85
N VAL A 149 -12.44 1.18 10.61
CA VAL A 149 -13.45 0.79 11.60
C VAL A 149 -14.78 0.52 10.94
N GLY A 150 -14.84 0.79 9.63
CA GLY A 150 -16.02 0.50 8.85
C GLY A 150 -17.10 1.53 9.02
N SER A 151 -18.19 1.28 8.33
CA SER A 151 -19.38 2.13 8.36
C SER A 151 -20.44 1.48 9.19
N THR A 152 -20.10 1.12 10.38
CA THR A 152 -21.02 0.45 11.27
C THR A 152 -22.12 1.37 11.73
N GLU A 153 -21.87 2.59 11.53
CA GLU A 153 -22.84 3.59 11.91
C GLU A 153 -23.68 3.95 10.74
#